data_910fcb62a35a1f2691229cfe966ec16a
#
_entry.id   910fcb62a35a1f2691229cfe966ec16a
#
_cell.length_a   1.000
_cell.length_b   1.000
_cell.length_c   1.000
_cell.angle_alpha   90.00
_cell.angle_beta   90.00
_cell.angle_gamma   90.00
#
_symmetry.space_group_name_H-M   'P 1'
#
loop_
_entity.id
_entity.type
_entity.pdbx_description
1 polymer ?
#
loop_
_entity_poly.entity_id
_entity_poly.type
_entity_poly.pdbx_seq_one_letter_code
_entity_poly.pdbx_strand_id
1 'polypeptide(L)'
;MLFRLLLIVLLLTGCTGEDVTGPGKVRWDRESCSHCAMAISDRHFAAQVRGGATGQKTRLYKFDDIGCAVVWLDGQSWKDDARTEIWVTDQLSGEWIDARLASYITGKVTPMDYGLGAHRDASPGTLDFAAAKQRIYAAEEHKHQFRAKPL
;
A
#
# COMPACT_ATOMS: atom_id res chain seq x y z
N MET A 1 -24.99 -25.63 -41.72
CA MET A 1 -24.23 -24.37 -41.73
C MET A 1 -24.58 -23.47 -40.54
N LEU A 2 -25.87 -23.29 -40.23
CA LEU A 2 -26.31 -22.47 -39.07
C LEU A 2 -25.77 -22.96 -37.71
N PHE A 3 -25.68 -24.27 -37.50
CA PHE A 3 -25.22 -24.87 -36.23
C PHE A 3 -23.71 -24.59 -35.92
N ARG A 4 -22.90 -24.47 -36.98
CA ARG A 4 -21.47 -24.10 -36.85
C ARG A 4 -21.25 -22.61 -36.54
N LEU A 5 -22.15 -21.73 -37.02
CA LEU A 5 -22.11 -20.32 -36.72
C LEU A 5 -22.49 -20.05 -35.25
N LEU A 6 -23.47 -20.80 -34.70
CA LEU A 6 -23.90 -20.67 -33.32
C LEU A 6 -22.81 -21.04 -32.31
N LEU A 7 -21.95 -22.02 -32.64
CA LEU A 7 -20.86 -22.47 -31.80
C LEU A 7 -19.71 -21.42 -31.69
N ILE A 8 -19.52 -20.61 -32.75
CA ILE A 8 -18.48 -19.60 -32.81
C ILE A 8 -18.86 -18.36 -31.97
N VAL A 9 -20.15 -18.03 -31.88
CA VAL A 9 -20.64 -16.88 -31.09
C VAL A 9 -20.51 -17.11 -29.56
N LEU A 10 -20.56 -18.39 -29.12
CA LEU A 10 -20.43 -18.73 -27.69
C LEU A 10 -18.99 -18.58 -27.15
N LEU A 11 -17.97 -18.45 -27.99
CA LEU A 11 -16.58 -18.35 -27.60
C LEU A 11 -16.10 -16.88 -27.37
N LEU A 12 -16.98 -15.90 -27.62
CA LEU A 12 -16.65 -14.47 -27.49
C LEU A 12 -17.13 -13.83 -26.16
N THR A 13 -17.60 -14.59 -25.19
CA THR A 13 -17.78 -14.10 -23.83
C THR A 13 -16.40 -13.93 -23.21
N GLY A 14 -15.68 -12.90 -23.65
CA GLY A 14 -14.45 -12.46 -23.02
C GLY A 14 -14.75 -12.14 -21.56
N CYS A 15 -14.01 -12.75 -20.64
CA CYS A 15 -13.98 -12.38 -19.24
C CYS A 15 -13.66 -10.89 -19.15
N THR A 16 -14.65 -10.04 -18.96
CA THR A 16 -14.49 -8.72 -18.36
C THR A 16 -14.15 -9.00 -16.90
N GLY A 17 -12.87 -9.31 -16.64
CA GLY A 17 -12.40 -9.48 -15.29
C GLY A 17 -12.59 -8.14 -14.58
N GLU A 18 -13.51 -8.09 -13.61
CA GLU A 18 -13.60 -6.97 -12.70
C GLU A 18 -12.22 -6.72 -12.09
N ASP A 19 -11.86 -5.45 -11.91
CA ASP A 19 -10.64 -5.10 -11.19
C ASP A 19 -10.73 -5.68 -9.77
N VAL A 20 -9.76 -6.46 -9.40
CA VAL A 20 -9.66 -6.99 -8.03
C VAL A 20 -9.43 -5.81 -7.09
N THR A 21 -10.23 -5.70 -6.05
CA THR A 21 -10.14 -4.66 -5.01
C THR A 21 -9.69 -5.25 -3.68
N GLY A 22 -9.33 -4.38 -2.75
CA GLY A 22 -8.98 -4.75 -1.38
C GLY A 22 -7.54 -5.24 -1.19
N PRO A 23 -7.16 -5.50 0.07
CA PRO A 23 -5.84 -6.01 0.40
C PRO A 23 -5.70 -7.47 -0.02
N GLY A 24 -4.48 -7.88 -0.32
CA GLY A 24 -4.15 -9.25 -0.66
C GLY A 24 -3.41 -9.98 0.45
N LYS A 25 -3.28 -11.28 0.29
CA LYS A 25 -2.53 -12.12 1.22
C LYS A 25 -1.03 -11.82 1.15
N VAL A 26 -0.38 -11.69 2.31
CA VAL A 26 1.07 -11.55 2.45
C VAL A 26 1.68 -12.89 2.88
N ARG A 27 2.74 -13.29 2.21
CA ARG A 27 3.59 -14.41 2.63
C ARG A 27 4.72 -13.84 3.48
N TRP A 28 4.44 -13.73 4.77
CA TRP A 28 5.36 -13.17 5.77
C TRP A 28 6.73 -13.84 5.71
N ASP A 29 7.79 -13.06 5.91
CA ASP A 29 9.20 -13.48 5.86
C ASP A 29 9.67 -14.02 4.49
N ARG A 30 8.83 -13.93 3.46
CA ARG A 30 9.12 -14.47 2.11
C ARG A 30 8.89 -13.48 0.98
N GLU A 31 8.11 -12.43 1.20
CA GLU A 31 7.89 -11.37 0.22
C GLU A 31 8.70 -10.15 0.60
N SER A 32 9.20 -9.44 -0.41
CA SER A 32 10.02 -8.25 -0.23
C SER A 32 9.19 -6.99 -0.38
N CYS A 33 9.51 -5.98 0.39
CA CYS A 33 8.99 -4.64 0.29
C CYS A 33 9.30 -4.05 -1.10
N SER A 34 8.27 -3.51 -1.77
CA SER A 34 8.40 -2.94 -3.12
C SER A 34 9.24 -1.65 -3.17
N HIS A 35 9.56 -1.04 -2.03
CA HIS A 35 10.37 0.16 -1.92
C HIS A 35 11.81 -0.15 -1.47
N CYS A 36 11.98 -0.74 -0.29
CA CYS A 36 13.29 -0.94 0.34
C CYS A 36 13.91 -2.33 0.10
N ALA A 37 13.16 -3.26 -0.53
CA ALA A 37 13.54 -4.64 -0.80
C ALA A 37 13.79 -5.53 0.44
N MET A 38 13.52 -5.05 1.65
CA MET A 38 13.59 -5.85 2.87
C MET A 38 12.43 -6.84 2.96
N ALA A 39 12.60 -7.93 3.71
CA ALA A 39 11.52 -8.88 3.95
C ALA A 39 10.38 -8.23 4.75
N ILE A 40 9.14 -8.53 4.35
CA ILE A 40 7.95 -8.07 5.08
C ILE A 40 7.67 -9.09 6.18
N SER A 41 8.01 -8.75 7.42
CA SER A 41 7.96 -9.67 8.56
C SER A 41 7.01 -9.22 9.67
N ASP A 42 6.88 -7.91 9.88
CA ASP A 42 6.03 -7.37 10.94
C ASP A 42 4.57 -7.23 10.48
N ARG A 43 3.70 -7.99 11.13
CA ARG A 43 2.25 -8.05 10.82
C ARG A 43 1.48 -6.82 11.30
N HIS A 44 2.10 -5.97 12.13
CA HIS A 44 1.47 -4.83 12.79
C HIS A 44 1.83 -3.49 12.15
N PHE A 45 2.73 -3.47 11.14
CA PHE A 45 3.19 -2.26 10.48
C PHE A 45 3.18 -2.35 8.95
N ALA A 46 2.81 -3.49 8.39
CA ALA A 46 2.81 -3.71 6.95
C ALA A 46 1.79 -2.81 6.23
N ALA A 47 2.09 -2.48 4.97
CA ALA A 47 1.18 -1.73 4.12
C ALA A 47 1.07 -2.37 2.73
N GLN A 48 0.03 -2.02 2.01
CA GLN A 48 -0.20 -2.42 0.62
C GLN A 48 -0.73 -1.23 -0.19
N VAL A 49 -0.36 -1.18 -1.45
CA VAL A 49 -0.95 -0.27 -2.44
C VAL A 49 -1.49 -1.11 -3.58
N ARG A 50 -2.74 -0.90 -3.93
CA ARG A 50 -3.33 -1.44 -5.15
C ARG A 50 -3.55 -0.29 -6.12
N GLY A 51 -3.09 -0.44 -7.36
CA GLY A 51 -3.26 0.58 -8.38
C GLY A 51 -2.55 0.21 -9.69
N GLY A 52 -2.60 1.11 -10.64
CA GLY A 52 -1.99 0.94 -11.96
C GLY A 52 -2.36 2.09 -12.89
N ALA A 53 -1.62 2.24 -13.97
CA ALA A 53 -1.89 3.28 -14.97
C ALA A 53 -3.29 3.12 -15.59
N THR A 54 -3.85 4.24 -16.02
CA THR A 54 -5.15 4.28 -16.71
C THR A 54 -5.17 3.31 -17.89
N GLY A 55 -6.23 2.51 -17.99
CA GLY A 55 -6.39 1.47 -19.02
C GLY A 55 -5.64 0.16 -18.74
N GLN A 56 -4.91 0.05 -17.65
CA GLN A 56 -4.27 -1.18 -17.22
C GLN A 56 -5.00 -1.79 -16.02
N LYS A 57 -4.87 -3.11 -15.84
CA LYS A 57 -5.34 -3.79 -14.64
C LYS A 57 -4.54 -3.33 -13.43
N THR A 58 -5.22 -3.18 -12.30
CA THR A 58 -4.57 -2.86 -11.04
C THR A 58 -3.65 -4.00 -10.59
N ARG A 59 -2.54 -3.65 -9.94
CA ARG A 59 -1.60 -4.59 -9.30
C ARG A 59 -1.50 -4.27 -7.81
N LEU A 60 -1.13 -5.28 -7.05
CA LEU A 60 -0.90 -5.15 -5.61
C LEU A 60 0.60 -5.08 -5.32
N TYR A 61 1.00 -4.02 -4.65
CA TYR A 61 2.36 -3.78 -4.16
C TYR A 61 2.36 -3.87 -2.64
N LYS A 62 3.41 -4.40 -2.05
CA LYS A 62 3.47 -4.72 -0.62
C LYS A 62 4.68 -4.07 0.01
N PHE A 63 4.53 -3.64 1.26
CA PHE A 63 5.52 -2.86 1.99
C PHE A 63 5.59 -3.32 3.43
N ASP A 64 6.76 -3.19 4.02
CA ASP A 64 7.03 -3.51 5.43
C ASP A 64 6.63 -2.38 6.39
N ASP A 65 6.44 -1.15 5.86
CA ASP A 65 6.08 0.05 6.62
C ASP A 65 5.19 0.97 5.78
N ILE A 66 4.23 1.65 6.41
CA ILE A 66 3.38 2.64 5.72
C ILE A 66 4.21 3.76 5.08
N GLY A 67 5.33 4.14 5.67
CA GLY A 67 6.24 5.13 5.10
C GLY A 67 6.80 4.68 3.75
N CYS A 68 7.21 3.42 3.63
CA CYS A 68 7.64 2.83 2.35
C CYS A 68 6.54 2.91 1.29
N ALA A 69 5.29 2.62 1.66
CA ALA A 69 4.16 2.68 0.74
C ALA A 69 3.90 4.10 0.24
N VAL A 70 3.91 5.09 1.14
CA VAL A 70 3.67 6.49 0.81
C VAL A 70 4.76 7.06 -0.10
N VAL A 71 6.03 6.86 0.26
CA VAL A 71 7.18 7.36 -0.53
C VAL A 71 7.22 6.70 -1.91
N TRP A 72 7.00 5.38 -1.97
CA TRP A 72 6.97 4.66 -3.24
C TRP A 72 5.81 5.11 -4.14
N LEU A 73 4.62 5.28 -3.57
CA LEU A 73 3.42 5.69 -4.31
C LEU A 73 3.57 7.10 -4.86
N ASP A 74 4.23 8.00 -4.15
CA ASP A 74 4.45 9.39 -4.61
C ASP A 74 5.21 9.46 -5.93
N GLY A 75 6.08 8.50 -6.20
CA GLY A 75 6.78 8.34 -7.48
C GLY A 75 5.93 7.75 -8.62
N GLN A 76 4.67 7.35 -8.38
CA GLN A 76 3.83 6.74 -9.41
C GLN A 76 2.96 7.78 -10.12
N SER A 77 2.91 7.73 -11.46
CA SER A 77 2.07 8.64 -12.26
C SER A 77 0.56 8.47 -12.03
N TRP A 78 0.16 7.34 -11.45
CA TRP A 78 -1.23 6.95 -11.17
C TRP A 78 -1.59 7.06 -9.68
N LYS A 79 -0.77 7.71 -8.86
CA LYS A 79 -1.00 7.84 -7.41
C LYS A 79 -2.36 8.43 -7.04
N ASP A 80 -2.89 9.31 -7.88
CA ASP A 80 -4.16 10.01 -7.67
C ASP A 80 -5.33 9.39 -8.49
N ASP A 81 -5.12 8.23 -9.15
CA ASP A 81 -6.19 7.50 -9.84
C ASP A 81 -7.23 7.02 -8.81
N ALA A 82 -8.52 7.15 -9.14
CA ALA A 82 -9.62 6.76 -8.26
C ALA A 82 -9.60 5.27 -7.86
N ARG A 83 -8.94 4.41 -8.63
CA ARG A 83 -8.76 2.99 -8.34
C ARG A 83 -7.57 2.71 -7.41
N THR A 84 -6.80 3.74 -7.03
CA THR A 84 -5.67 3.57 -6.12
C THR A 84 -6.16 3.38 -4.70
N GLU A 85 -5.91 2.22 -4.14
CA GLU A 85 -6.20 1.86 -2.75
C GLU A 85 -4.90 1.81 -1.94
N ILE A 86 -4.96 2.25 -0.70
CA ILE A 86 -3.85 2.16 0.25
C ILE A 86 -4.36 1.45 1.50
N TRP A 87 -3.74 0.34 1.83
CA TRP A 87 -4.08 -0.48 2.98
C TRP A 87 -2.92 -0.50 3.97
N VAL A 88 -3.24 -0.50 5.26
CA VAL A 88 -2.26 -0.63 6.35
C VAL A 88 -2.79 -1.62 7.38
N THR A 89 -1.91 -2.30 8.09
CA THR A 89 -2.34 -3.15 9.20
C THR A 89 -2.61 -2.29 10.43
N ASP A 90 -3.75 -2.54 11.08
CA ASP A 90 -4.02 -2.02 12.42
C ASP A 90 -2.97 -2.57 13.40
N GLN A 91 -2.30 -1.68 14.12
CA GLN A 91 -1.18 -2.04 14.99
C GLN A 91 -1.56 -2.99 16.13
N LEU A 92 -2.81 -2.97 16.59
CA LEU A 92 -3.26 -3.81 17.69
C LEU A 92 -3.71 -5.19 17.22
N SER A 93 -4.49 -5.24 16.14
CA SER A 93 -5.12 -6.48 15.67
C SER A 93 -4.36 -7.17 14.54
N GLY A 94 -3.54 -6.44 13.78
CA GLY A 94 -2.92 -6.93 12.53
C GLY A 94 -3.91 -7.05 11.36
N GLU A 95 -5.15 -6.57 11.51
CA GLU A 95 -6.13 -6.55 10.43
C GLU A 95 -5.86 -5.43 9.43
N TRP A 96 -6.19 -5.67 8.16
CA TRP A 96 -6.10 -4.65 7.12
C TRP A 96 -7.21 -3.60 7.26
N ILE A 97 -6.83 -2.34 7.25
CA ILE A 97 -7.71 -1.17 7.27
C ILE A 97 -7.33 -0.21 6.15
N ASP A 98 -8.29 0.60 5.68
CA ASP A 98 -7.99 1.66 4.72
C ASP A 98 -7.08 2.70 5.36
N ALA A 99 -5.90 2.91 4.77
CA ALA A 99 -4.90 3.82 5.31
C ALA A 99 -5.35 5.28 5.34
N ARG A 100 -6.26 5.67 4.42
CA ARG A 100 -6.80 7.05 4.37
C ARG A 100 -7.82 7.32 5.47
N LEU A 101 -8.44 6.27 6.00
CA LEU A 101 -9.42 6.34 7.09
C LEU A 101 -8.82 6.02 8.45
N ALA A 102 -7.60 5.48 8.47
CA ALA A 102 -6.89 5.14 9.69
C ALA A 102 -6.46 6.37 10.47
N SER A 103 -6.34 6.22 11.78
CA SER A 103 -5.69 7.15 12.71
C SER A 103 -4.28 6.68 13.02
N TYR A 104 -3.32 7.59 13.15
CA TYR A 104 -1.93 7.23 13.32
C TYR A 104 -1.37 7.71 14.66
N ILE A 105 -0.70 6.82 15.37
CA ILE A 105 0.04 7.11 16.61
C ILE A 105 1.52 7.20 16.29
N THR A 106 2.17 8.22 16.86
CA THR A 106 3.61 8.46 16.68
C THR A 106 4.46 7.76 17.76
N GLY A 107 5.78 7.74 17.56
CA GLY A 107 6.72 7.20 18.54
C GLY A 107 6.78 5.68 18.59
N LYS A 108 6.35 5.02 17.56
CA LYS A 108 6.48 3.57 17.43
C LYS A 108 7.84 3.18 16.86
N VAL A 109 8.34 2.01 17.25
CA VAL A 109 9.47 1.38 16.58
C VAL A 109 8.90 0.58 15.40
N THR A 110 9.26 0.98 14.18
CA THR A 110 8.71 0.39 12.95
C THR A 110 9.85 -0.12 12.06
N PRO A 111 9.59 -1.05 11.13
CA PRO A 111 10.64 -1.69 10.33
C PRO A 111 11.58 -0.71 9.61
N MET A 112 11.05 0.42 9.14
CA MET A 112 11.83 1.44 8.42
C MET A 112 11.97 2.77 9.17
N ASP A 113 11.67 2.76 10.46
CA ASP A 113 11.85 3.90 11.36
C ASP A 113 11.07 5.17 10.95
N TYR A 114 9.88 4.98 10.37
CA TYR A 114 8.94 6.08 10.14
C TYR A 114 8.12 6.43 11.40
N GLY A 115 8.10 5.53 12.38
CA GLY A 115 7.59 5.80 13.72
C GLY A 115 6.08 5.89 13.85
N LEU A 116 5.31 5.33 12.90
CA LEU A 116 3.85 5.43 12.84
C LEU A 116 3.19 4.06 13.01
N GLY A 117 2.25 3.96 13.96
CA GLY A 117 1.33 2.82 14.08
C GLY A 117 -0.07 3.25 13.66
N ALA A 118 -0.72 2.47 12.79
CA ALA A 118 -2.07 2.73 12.34
C ALA A 118 -3.11 2.09 13.27
N HIS A 119 -4.23 2.76 13.46
CA HIS A 119 -5.37 2.28 14.26
C HIS A 119 -6.67 2.54 13.51
N ARG A 120 -7.62 1.63 13.67
CA ARG A 120 -8.98 1.78 13.12
C ARG A 120 -9.71 2.95 13.74
N ASP A 121 -9.59 3.11 15.05
CA ASP A 121 -10.33 4.10 15.81
C ASP A 121 -9.46 5.31 16.14
N ALA A 122 -10.05 6.50 15.98
CA ALA A 122 -9.41 7.74 16.38
C ALA A 122 -9.39 7.85 17.92
N SER A 123 -8.28 8.36 18.45
CA SER A 123 -8.14 8.70 19.86
C SER A 123 -7.44 10.05 20.01
N PRO A 124 -7.54 10.70 21.17
CA PRO A 124 -6.84 11.99 21.38
C PRO A 124 -5.35 11.88 21.10
N GLY A 125 -4.81 12.82 20.32
CA GLY A 125 -3.40 12.87 19.95
C GLY A 125 -3.00 12.02 18.73
N THR A 126 -3.95 11.36 18.06
CA THR A 126 -3.69 10.69 16.79
C THR A 126 -3.65 11.67 15.61
N LEU A 127 -2.94 11.28 14.57
CA LEU A 127 -2.87 12.00 13.31
C LEU A 127 -3.85 11.37 12.31
N ASP A 128 -4.39 12.17 11.42
CA ASP A 128 -5.03 11.69 10.20
C ASP A 128 -3.97 11.28 9.16
N PHE A 129 -4.43 10.73 8.04
CA PHE A 129 -3.53 10.28 6.97
C PHE A 129 -2.73 11.43 6.34
N ALA A 130 -3.29 12.62 6.23
CA ALA A 130 -2.58 13.78 5.67
C ALA A 130 -1.41 14.21 6.57
N ALA A 131 -1.65 14.31 7.87
CA ALA A 131 -0.62 14.63 8.85
C ALA A 131 0.43 13.51 8.98
N ALA A 132 0.01 12.23 8.90
CA ALA A 132 0.92 11.09 8.85
C ALA A 132 1.87 11.15 7.64
N LYS A 133 1.35 11.48 6.45
CA LYS A 133 2.17 11.69 5.24
C LYS A 133 3.22 12.78 5.42
N GLN A 134 2.85 13.91 6.02
CA GLN A 134 3.81 15.00 6.28
C GLN A 134 4.95 14.53 7.19
N ARG A 135 4.65 13.73 8.20
CA ARG A 135 5.69 13.14 9.06
C ARG A 135 6.60 12.16 8.31
N ILE A 136 6.02 11.34 7.42
CA ILE A 136 6.79 10.42 6.57
C ILE A 136 7.78 11.20 5.70
N TYR A 137 7.33 12.25 5.03
CA TYR A 137 8.20 13.07 4.19
C TYR A 137 9.32 13.76 4.98
N ALA A 138 9.00 14.30 6.17
CA ALA A 138 10.01 14.89 7.05
C ALA A 138 11.05 13.86 7.51
N ALA A 139 10.63 12.64 7.84
CA ALA A 139 11.53 11.55 8.20
C ALA A 139 12.43 11.13 7.03
N GLU A 140 11.89 11.10 5.82
CA GLU A 140 12.64 10.75 4.62
C GLU A 140 13.69 11.81 4.27
N GLU A 141 13.33 13.09 4.34
CA GLU A 141 14.27 14.20 4.15
C GLU A 141 15.43 14.13 5.16
N HIS A 142 15.13 13.85 6.42
CA HIS A 142 16.12 13.68 7.46
C HIS A 142 17.09 12.51 7.16
N LYS A 143 16.56 11.36 6.71
CA LYS A 143 17.39 10.21 6.30
C LYS A 143 18.32 10.57 5.15
N HIS A 144 17.85 11.32 4.16
CA HIS A 144 18.66 11.78 3.03
C HIS A 144 19.80 12.72 3.47
N GLN A 145 19.54 13.65 4.38
CA GLN A 145 20.54 14.56 4.92
C GLN A 145 21.67 13.81 5.65
N PHE A 146 21.32 12.77 6.45
CA PHE A 146 22.32 11.93 7.12
C PHE A 146 23.19 11.13 6.14
N ARG A 147 22.61 10.58 5.09
CA ARG A 147 23.35 9.83 4.06
C ARG A 147 24.26 10.70 3.22
N ALA A 148 23.94 11.96 3.03
CA ALA A 148 24.71 12.92 2.24
C ALA A 148 25.89 13.56 3.00
N LYS A 149 26.00 13.34 4.34
CA LYS A 149 27.08 13.92 5.14
C LYS A 149 28.34 13.06 4.98
N PRO A 150 29.44 13.56 4.38
CA PRO A 150 30.70 12.83 4.29
C PRO A 150 31.27 12.59 5.69
N LEU A 151 31.89 11.43 5.90
CA LEU A 151 32.66 11.08 7.11
C LEU A 151 33.87 12.00 7.25
#